data_d0a17cd9620a74ed760a1017d9a998cc
#
_entry.id   d0a17cd9620a74ed760a1017d9a998cc
#
_cell.length_a   1.000
_cell.length_b   1.000
_cell.length_c   1.000
_cell.angle_alpha   90.00
_cell.angle_beta   90.00
_cell.angle_gamma   90.00
#
_symmetry.space_group_name_H-M   'P 1'
#
loop_
_entity.id
_entity.type
_entity.pdbx_description
1 polymer ?
#
loop_
_entity_poly.entity_id
_entity_poly.type
_entity_poly.pdbx_seq_one_letter_code
_entity_poly.pdbx_strand_id
1 'polypeptide(L)'
;MTWLLVAVNIGVFAWTYPAYEMADENIQELVEDSDFVHTHGMLYAIALSEIADQQQRGGEARTPAVATQALHPHRSVLQLAERARRGDPVARRYLGIIALRDGEFMKLAKTRNAWPGDQVAIEAWREQLARLVTLQERHPSFRLGLSAERHGPMAWFSYQIAHSGGLHLFWNMLFLLLFGTFVENGRGSRAVFCITWVGGLVGALTYVAISGLSASPLVGASAAVSALIGVVAGHFRRRLPFVYWLLPFRGYYGVAWLPAWILVPVFLLPDLSGWLASQPGISQVAYTAHLGGALAGYLLSFVFPERSDAYSELAQSLTGTAASSSRWVA
;
A
#
# COMPACT_ATOMS: atom_id res chain seq x y z
N MET A 1 0.34 -23.73 5.71
CA MET A 1 -0.18 -22.70 4.80
C MET A 1 0.71 -21.46 4.80
N THR A 2 1.02 -20.92 5.97
CA THR A 2 1.85 -19.72 6.12
C THR A 2 3.18 -19.81 5.36
N TRP A 3 3.93 -20.88 5.54
CA TRP A 3 5.20 -21.10 4.81
C TRP A 3 5.03 -21.17 3.28
N LEU A 4 3.91 -21.71 2.81
CA LEU A 4 3.61 -21.73 1.37
C LEU A 4 3.36 -20.31 0.84
N LEU A 5 2.61 -19.50 1.57
CA LEU A 5 2.37 -18.09 1.19
C LEU A 5 3.67 -17.28 1.18
N VAL A 6 4.55 -17.48 2.16
CA VAL A 6 5.89 -16.88 2.20
C VAL A 6 6.72 -17.32 1.00
N ALA A 7 6.78 -18.62 0.73
CA ALA A 7 7.55 -19.17 -0.39
C ALA A 7 7.07 -18.64 -1.75
N VAL A 8 5.74 -18.54 -1.95
CA VAL A 8 5.16 -17.96 -3.17
C VAL A 8 5.58 -16.49 -3.33
N ASN A 9 5.48 -15.69 -2.29
CA ASN A 9 5.87 -14.27 -2.37
C ASN A 9 7.36 -14.09 -2.65
N ILE A 10 8.22 -14.84 -1.96
CA ILE A 10 9.67 -14.81 -2.21
C ILE A 10 9.98 -15.31 -3.63
N GLY A 11 9.34 -16.39 -4.07
CA GLY A 11 9.54 -16.93 -5.41
C GLY A 11 9.13 -15.97 -6.52
N VAL A 12 7.98 -15.32 -6.39
CA VAL A 12 7.52 -14.28 -7.35
C VAL A 12 8.49 -13.09 -7.35
N PHE A 13 8.91 -12.62 -6.19
CA PHE A 13 9.86 -11.52 -6.11
C PHE A 13 11.22 -11.87 -6.72
N ALA A 14 11.77 -13.03 -6.40
CA ALA A 14 13.06 -13.49 -6.96
C ALA A 14 12.99 -13.65 -8.50
N TRP A 15 11.86 -14.16 -9.01
CA TRP A 15 11.65 -14.28 -10.45
C TRP A 15 11.52 -12.93 -11.15
N THR A 16 10.92 -11.94 -10.48
CA THR A 16 10.68 -10.61 -11.07
C THR A 16 11.80 -9.61 -10.78
N TYR A 17 12.72 -9.93 -9.87
CA TYR A 17 13.77 -9.01 -9.38
C TYR A 17 14.65 -8.41 -10.48
N PRO A 18 15.14 -9.18 -11.49
CA PRO A 18 15.97 -8.58 -12.54
C PRO A 18 15.23 -7.51 -13.36
N ALA A 19 13.95 -7.73 -13.64
CA ALA A 19 13.12 -6.74 -14.33
C ALA A 19 12.77 -5.54 -13.43
N TYR A 20 12.64 -5.76 -12.13
CA TYR A 20 12.44 -4.73 -11.13
C TYR A 20 13.65 -3.77 -11.09
N GLU A 21 14.86 -4.29 -10.86
CA GLU A 21 16.06 -3.52 -10.70
C GLU A 21 16.35 -2.64 -11.93
N MET A 22 16.33 -3.24 -13.13
CA MET A 22 16.55 -2.49 -14.38
C MET A 22 15.50 -1.40 -14.63
N ALA A 23 14.23 -1.65 -14.31
CA ALA A 23 13.18 -0.68 -14.58
C ALA A 23 13.13 0.41 -13.51
N ASP A 24 13.38 0.07 -12.25
CA ASP A 24 13.33 1.01 -11.12
C ASP A 24 14.39 2.09 -11.22
N GLU A 25 15.65 1.72 -11.51
CA GLU A 25 16.74 2.67 -11.72
C GLU A 25 16.44 3.67 -12.85
N ASN A 26 15.95 3.18 -13.99
CA ASN A 26 15.61 4.06 -15.12
C ASN A 26 14.38 4.94 -14.84
N ILE A 27 13.38 4.45 -14.11
CA ILE A 27 12.23 5.26 -13.70
C ILE A 27 12.68 6.33 -12.70
N GLN A 28 13.55 5.99 -11.76
CA GLN A 28 14.06 6.93 -10.78
C GLN A 28 14.87 8.04 -11.47
N GLU A 29 15.75 7.72 -12.42
CA GLU A 29 16.48 8.69 -13.22
C GLU A 29 15.54 9.71 -13.91
N LEU A 30 14.46 9.22 -14.55
CA LEU A 30 13.47 10.09 -15.18
C LEU A 30 12.70 10.98 -14.19
N VAL A 31 12.38 10.45 -13.00
CA VAL A 31 11.65 11.21 -11.97
C VAL A 31 12.59 12.20 -11.26
N GLU A 32 13.90 11.98 -11.26
CA GLU A 32 14.90 12.92 -10.76
C GLU A 32 15.20 14.03 -11.77
N ASP A 33 14.93 13.82 -13.07
CA ASP A 33 15.07 14.85 -14.09
C ASP A 33 14.14 16.03 -13.80
N SER A 34 14.76 17.17 -13.46
CA SER A 34 14.03 18.37 -13.06
C SER A 34 13.14 18.93 -14.16
N ASP A 35 13.58 18.87 -15.42
CA ASP A 35 12.88 19.47 -16.56
C ASP A 35 11.63 18.65 -16.91
N PHE A 36 11.74 17.32 -16.88
CA PHE A 36 10.60 16.44 -17.06
C PHE A 36 9.54 16.67 -15.96
N VAL A 37 9.94 16.60 -14.69
CA VAL A 37 9.00 16.71 -13.56
C VAL A 37 8.41 18.11 -13.46
N HIS A 38 9.19 19.17 -13.75
CA HIS A 38 8.69 20.55 -13.76
C HIS A 38 7.66 20.78 -14.85
N THR A 39 7.93 20.30 -16.08
CA THR A 39 6.99 20.40 -17.20
C THR A 39 5.74 19.60 -16.93
N HIS A 40 5.88 18.37 -16.39
CA HIS A 40 4.75 17.53 -15.99
C HIS A 40 3.86 18.20 -14.95
N GLY A 41 4.44 18.84 -13.93
CA GLY A 41 3.70 19.59 -12.89
C GLY A 41 3.04 20.86 -13.43
N MET A 42 3.67 21.56 -14.38
CA MET A 42 3.07 22.71 -15.06
C MET A 42 1.84 22.30 -15.87
N LEU A 43 1.95 21.22 -16.66
CA LEU A 43 0.83 20.72 -17.47
C LEU A 43 -0.32 20.21 -16.60
N TYR A 44 -0.01 19.61 -15.45
CA TYR A 44 -1.02 19.23 -14.46
C TYR A 44 -1.72 20.44 -13.86
N ALA A 45 -0.99 21.51 -13.53
CA ALA A 45 -1.58 22.76 -13.04
C ALA A 45 -2.52 23.40 -14.08
N ILE A 46 -2.19 23.33 -15.37
CA ILE A 46 -3.04 23.79 -16.46
C ILE A 46 -4.33 22.95 -16.51
N ALA A 47 -4.23 21.62 -16.50
CA ALA A 47 -5.39 20.74 -16.50
C ALA A 47 -6.32 20.99 -15.32
N LEU A 48 -5.77 21.15 -14.11
CA LEU A 48 -6.56 21.48 -12.91
C LEU A 48 -7.28 22.82 -13.03
N SER A 49 -6.64 23.84 -13.63
CA SER A 49 -7.30 25.15 -13.82
C SER A 49 -8.42 25.09 -14.85
N GLU A 50 -8.24 24.36 -15.93
CA GLU A 50 -9.29 24.17 -16.96
C GLU A 50 -10.54 23.49 -16.36
N ILE A 51 -10.35 22.51 -15.47
CA ILE A 51 -11.45 21.83 -14.78
C ILE A 51 -12.15 22.78 -13.80
N ALA A 52 -11.41 23.56 -13.03
CA ALA A 52 -11.98 24.55 -12.10
C ALA A 52 -12.81 25.61 -12.83
N ASP A 53 -12.33 26.12 -13.98
CA ASP A 53 -13.04 27.09 -14.81
C ASP A 53 -14.32 26.50 -15.42
N GLN A 54 -14.31 25.23 -15.81
CA GLN A 54 -15.50 24.54 -16.33
C GLN A 54 -16.57 24.38 -15.25
N GLN A 55 -16.17 24.02 -14.03
CA GLN A 55 -17.11 23.88 -12.90
C GLN A 55 -17.77 25.22 -12.52
N GLN A 56 -17.02 26.32 -12.57
CA GLN A 56 -17.55 27.65 -12.26
C GLN A 56 -18.53 28.18 -13.32
N ARG A 57 -18.37 27.79 -14.60
CA ARG A 57 -19.23 28.26 -15.70
C ARG A 57 -20.55 27.50 -15.83
N GLY A 58 -20.85 26.54 -14.96
CA GLY A 58 -22.11 25.76 -14.97
C GLY A 58 -22.37 24.97 -16.26
N GLY A 59 -21.34 24.73 -17.06
CA GLY A 59 -21.41 24.05 -18.33
C GLY A 59 -21.39 22.54 -18.17
N GLU A 60 -22.39 21.86 -18.74
CA GLU A 60 -22.25 20.43 -19.04
C GLU A 60 -20.95 20.22 -19.82
N ALA A 61 -20.10 19.36 -19.29
CA ALA A 61 -18.79 19.10 -19.85
C ALA A 61 -18.87 18.63 -21.32
N ARG A 62 -18.56 19.54 -22.26
CA ARG A 62 -18.45 19.25 -23.72
C ARG A 62 -17.07 18.71 -24.10
N THR A 63 -16.22 18.35 -23.15
CA THR A 63 -14.99 17.58 -23.40
C THR A 63 -15.27 16.13 -23.09
N PRO A 64 -14.68 15.16 -23.86
CA PRO A 64 -15.00 13.75 -23.68
C PRO A 64 -14.86 13.38 -22.21
N ALA A 65 -15.83 12.66 -21.70
CA ALA A 65 -16.14 12.28 -20.33
C ALA A 65 -15.00 11.72 -19.44
N VAL A 66 -13.84 12.33 -19.46
CA VAL A 66 -12.63 11.88 -18.75
C VAL A 66 -12.46 12.57 -17.39
N ALA A 67 -13.13 13.69 -17.16
CA ALA A 67 -12.69 14.57 -16.08
C ALA A 67 -13.64 14.72 -14.89
N THR A 68 -14.84 14.21 -14.91
CA THR A 68 -15.86 14.73 -13.99
C THR A 68 -16.03 13.99 -12.68
N GLN A 69 -15.41 12.83 -12.47
CA GLN A 69 -15.61 12.08 -11.22
C GLN A 69 -14.37 11.86 -10.34
N ALA A 70 -13.17 12.01 -10.86
CA ALA A 70 -11.94 11.66 -10.12
C ALA A 70 -11.10 12.87 -9.64
N LEU A 71 -11.19 14.02 -10.28
CA LEU A 71 -10.43 15.21 -9.89
C LEU A 71 -11.25 16.12 -8.96
N HIS A 72 -11.39 15.73 -7.69
CA HIS A 72 -11.64 16.68 -6.61
C HIS A 72 -10.32 16.97 -5.88
N PRO A 73 -9.44 17.80 -6.44
CA PRO A 73 -8.15 18.07 -5.82
C PRO A 73 -8.39 18.74 -4.47
N HIS A 74 -7.73 18.21 -3.45
CA HIS A 74 -7.71 18.85 -2.14
C HIS A 74 -7.26 20.30 -2.29
N ARG A 75 -7.75 21.21 -1.45
CA ARG A 75 -7.43 22.65 -1.50
C ARG A 75 -5.92 22.94 -1.57
N SER A 76 -5.10 22.12 -0.91
CA SER A 76 -3.64 22.23 -0.95
C SER A 76 -3.05 21.97 -2.36
N VAL A 77 -3.62 21.07 -3.14
CA VAL A 77 -3.17 20.78 -4.52
C VAL A 77 -3.53 21.96 -5.44
N LEU A 78 -4.71 22.56 -5.27
CA LEU A 78 -5.08 23.77 -6.02
C LEU A 78 -4.19 24.96 -5.69
N GLN A 79 -3.81 25.14 -4.43
CA GLN A 79 -2.85 26.18 -4.03
C GLN A 79 -1.45 25.95 -4.64
N LEU A 80 -1.01 24.71 -4.68
CA LEU A 80 0.24 24.33 -5.37
C LEU A 80 0.15 24.58 -6.88
N ALA A 81 -1.01 24.29 -7.51
CA ALA A 81 -1.22 24.54 -8.93
C ALA A 81 -1.12 26.03 -9.27
N GLU A 82 -1.70 26.89 -8.44
CA GLU A 82 -1.61 28.34 -8.61
C GLU A 82 -0.17 28.84 -8.47
N ARG A 83 0.59 28.35 -7.48
CA ARG A 83 2.01 28.68 -7.31
C ARG A 83 2.86 28.18 -8.51
N ALA A 84 2.60 26.96 -8.99
CA ALA A 84 3.30 26.40 -10.13
C ALA A 84 3.10 27.20 -11.42
N ARG A 85 1.87 27.70 -11.64
CA ARG A 85 1.54 28.59 -12.78
C ARG A 85 2.24 29.93 -12.68
N ARG A 86 2.46 30.45 -11.48
CA ARG A 86 3.23 31.69 -11.23
C ARG A 86 4.75 31.52 -11.36
N GLY A 87 5.22 30.32 -11.67
CA GLY A 87 6.63 30.04 -11.93
C GLY A 87 7.41 29.49 -10.73
N ASP A 88 6.76 29.13 -9.61
CA ASP A 88 7.41 28.54 -8.44
C ASP A 88 7.94 27.12 -8.79
N PRO A 89 9.28 26.91 -8.84
CA PRO A 89 9.86 25.65 -9.25
C PRO A 89 9.59 24.53 -8.23
N VAL A 90 9.53 24.88 -6.94
CA VAL A 90 9.24 23.89 -5.89
C VAL A 90 7.81 23.38 -6.04
N ALA A 91 6.86 24.28 -6.30
CA ALA A 91 5.47 23.88 -6.55
C ALA A 91 5.33 23.04 -7.82
N ARG A 92 6.06 23.36 -8.91
CA ARG A 92 6.08 22.57 -10.14
C ARG A 92 6.59 21.16 -9.88
N ARG A 93 7.70 21.02 -9.15
CA ARG A 93 8.27 19.70 -8.81
C ARG A 93 7.28 18.86 -7.98
N TYR A 94 6.70 19.42 -6.91
CA TYR A 94 5.73 18.72 -6.09
C TYR A 94 4.50 18.29 -6.88
N LEU A 95 3.95 19.18 -7.71
CA LEU A 95 2.84 18.85 -8.58
C LEU A 95 3.19 17.78 -9.61
N GLY A 96 4.40 17.78 -10.15
CA GLY A 96 4.87 16.75 -11.07
C GLY A 96 4.85 15.37 -10.42
N ILE A 97 5.32 15.26 -9.18
CA ILE A 97 5.29 14.01 -8.42
C ILE A 97 3.84 13.55 -8.13
N ILE A 98 2.95 14.48 -7.79
CA ILE A 98 1.53 14.17 -7.57
C ILE A 98 0.89 13.71 -8.88
N ALA A 99 1.15 14.40 -9.97
CA ALA A 99 0.60 14.14 -11.30
C ALA A 99 0.97 12.75 -11.84
N LEU A 100 2.21 12.27 -11.58
CA LEU A 100 2.65 10.92 -11.93
C LEU A 100 1.81 9.80 -11.26
N ARG A 101 1.08 10.12 -10.19
CA ARG A 101 0.21 9.19 -9.46
C ARG A 101 -1.26 9.37 -9.77
N ASP A 102 -1.63 10.49 -10.40
CA ASP A 102 -3.00 10.77 -10.82
C ASP A 102 -3.32 9.99 -12.10
N GLY A 103 -4.13 8.93 -11.96
CA GLY A 103 -4.49 8.05 -13.08
C GLY A 103 -5.24 8.78 -14.19
N GLU A 104 -6.12 9.73 -13.87
CA GLU A 104 -6.88 10.48 -14.85
C GLU A 104 -5.98 11.49 -15.58
N PHE A 105 -5.07 12.15 -14.87
CA PHE A 105 -4.12 13.02 -15.52
C PHE A 105 -3.13 12.25 -16.39
N MET A 106 -2.62 11.11 -15.94
CA MET A 106 -1.73 10.26 -16.74
C MET A 106 -2.40 9.79 -18.02
N LYS A 107 -3.71 9.45 -17.98
CA LYS A 107 -4.50 9.14 -19.15
C LYS A 107 -4.66 10.35 -20.09
N LEU A 108 -4.96 11.53 -19.52
CA LEU A 108 -5.03 12.78 -20.27
C LEU A 108 -3.67 13.13 -20.90
N ALA A 109 -2.58 13.00 -20.15
CA ALA A 109 -1.21 13.27 -20.61
C ALA A 109 -0.82 12.43 -21.83
N LYS A 110 -1.27 11.17 -21.89
CA LYS A 110 -1.03 10.25 -23.01
C LYS A 110 -1.89 10.55 -24.24
N THR A 111 -3.10 11.08 -24.05
CA THR A 111 -4.11 11.20 -25.12
C THR A 111 -4.27 12.61 -25.69
N ARG A 112 -3.89 13.64 -24.92
CA ARG A 112 -4.05 15.04 -25.35
C ARG A 112 -2.96 15.46 -26.31
N ASN A 113 -3.33 15.82 -27.55
CA ASN A 113 -2.39 16.18 -28.60
C ASN A 113 -1.84 17.60 -28.49
N ALA A 114 -2.59 18.54 -27.95
CA ALA A 114 -2.19 19.95 -27.89
C ALA A 114 -2.20 20.47 -26.44
N TRP A 115 -1.05 20.94 -26.01
CA TRP A 115 -0.86 21.60 -24.72
C TRP A 115 -0.43 23.06 -24.93
N PRO A 116 -0.93 24.02 -24.15
CA PRO A 116 -0.46 25.39 -24.21
C PRO A 116 0.93 25.53 -23.56
N GLY A 117 1.78 26.37 -24.13
CA GLY A 117 3.10 26.66 -23.59
C GLY A 117 4.23 26.51 -24.60
N ASP A 118 5.45 26.37 -24.10
CA ASP A 118 6.64 26.14 -24.91
C ASP A 118 6.59 24.77 -25.60
N GLN A 119 6.42 24.78 -26.90
CA GLN A 119 6.26 23.55 -27.70
C GLN A 119 7.53 22.70 -27.72
N VAL A 120 8.73 23.28 -27.58
CA VAL A 120 9.99 22.55 -27.53
C VAL A 120 10.07 21.76 -26.21
N ALA A 121 9.75 22.41 -25.09
CA ALA A 121 9.72 21.74 -23.79
C ALA A 121 8.63 20.67 -23.73
N ILE A 122 7.47 20.90 -24.36
CA ILE A 122 6.36 19.93 -24.40
C ILE A 122 6.73 18.70 -25.23
N GLU A 123 7.44 18.87 -26.34
CA GLU A 123 7.87 17.75 -27.18
C GLU A 123 8.91 16.89 -26.45
N ALA A 124 9.91 17.50 -25.81
CA ALA A 124 10.90 16.80 -24.98
C ALA A 124 10.20 16.05 -23.83
N TRP A 125 9.23 16.68 -23.17
CA TRP A 125 8.42 16.04 -22.14
C TRP A 125 7.63 14.82 -22.66
N ARG A 126 7.07 14.89 -23.86
CA ARG A 126 6.35 13.76 -24.47
C ARG A 126 7.23 12.55 -24.71
N GLU A 127 8.43 12.79 -25.19
CA GLU A 127 9.42 11.74 -25.42
C GLU A 127 9.78 11.03 -24.10
N GLN A 128 10.02 11.82 -23.04
CA GLN A 128 10.31 11.30 -21.71
C GLN A 128 9.10 10.57 -21.10
N LEU A 129 7.88 11.09 -21.31
CA LEU A 129 6.64 10.42 -20.89
C LEU A 129 6.45 9.06 -21.59
N ALA A 130 6.71 8.99 -22.89
CA ALA A 130 6.64 7.73 -23.64
C ALA A 130 7.68 6.71 -23.14
N ARG A 131 8.90 7.18 -22.83
CA ARG A 131 9.94 6.35 -22.20
C ARG A 131 9.49 5.84 -20.83
N LEU A 132 8.92 6.72 -19.98
CA LEU A 132 8.39 6.34 -18.66
C LEU A 132 7.32 5.26 -18.79
N VAL A 133 6.35 5.42 -19.69
CA VAL A 133 5.28 4.43 -19.90
C VAL A 133 5.85 3.07 -20.30
N THR A 134 6.83 3.06 -21.21
CA THR A 134 7.49 1.82 -21.64
C THR A 134 8.21 1.12 -20.49
N LEU A 135 8.85 1.88 -19.60
CA LEU A 135 9.52 1.34 -18.41
C LEU A 135 8.48 0.79 -17.40
N GLN A 136 7.38 1.52 -17.20
CA GLN A 136 6.29 1.07 -16.34
C GLN A 136 5.66 -0.25 -16.83
N GLU A 137 5.46 -0.42 -18.13
CA GLU A 137 4.94 -1.66 -18.72
C GLU A 137 5.85 -2.87 -18.47
N ARG A 138 7.15 -2.65 -18.31
CA ARG A 138 8.14 -3.70 -18.00
C ARG A 138 8.30 -3.94 -16.50
N HIS A 139 7.96 -2.95 -15.68
CA HIS A 139 8.17 -3.02 -14.24
C HIS A 139 7.18 -3.98 -13.57
N PRO A 140 7.65 -4.95 -12.75
CA PRO A 140 6.79 -5.96 -12.13
C PRO A 140 5.64 -5.42 -11.29
N SER A 141 5.85 -4.31 -10.57
CA SER A 141 4.80 -3.67 -9.78
C SER A 141 3.63 -3.21 -10.65
N PHE A 142 3.89 -2.70 -11.86
CA PHE A 142 2.84 -2.29 -12.80
C PHE A 142 2.18 -3.49 -13.48
N ARG A 143 2.93 -4.58 -13.70
CA ARG A 143 2.41 -5.80 -14.33
C ARG A 143 1.56 -6.65 -13.41
N LEU A 144 1.80 -6.62 -12.10
CA LEU A 144 1.12 -7.47 -11.12
C LEU A 144 0.21 -6.67 -10.18
N GLY A 145 0.51 -5.40 -9.95
CA GLY A 145 -0.23 -4.52 -9.04
C GLY A 145 -1.60 -4.10 -9.54
N LEU A 146 -2.39 -3.54 -8.65
CA LEU A 146 -3.69 -2.95 -8.93
C LEU A 146 -3.54 -1.44 -9.14
N SER A 147 -3.93 -0.93 -10.31
CA SER A 147 -3.80 0.49 -10.67
C SER A 147 -4.93 0.96 -11.58
N ALA A 148 -4.99 2.26 -11.86
CA ALA A 148 -5.95 2.85 -12.81
C ALA A 148 -5.88 2.22 -14.21
N GLU A 149 -4.70 1.80 -14.65
CA GLU A 149 -4.51 1.16 -15.95
C GLU A 149 -4.73 -0.36 -15.90
N ARG A 150 -4.50 -0.97 -14.74
CA ARG A 150 -4.61 -2.41 -14.53
C ARG A 150 -5.50 -2.71 -13.32
N HIS A 151 -6.79 -2.86 -13.58
CA HIS A 151 -7.83 -3.13 -12.57
C HIS A 151 -8.77 -4.29 -12.94
N GLY A 152 -8.38 -5.13 -13.91
CA GLY A 152 -9.09 -6.37 -14.22
C GLY A 152 -9.07 -7.36 -13.05
N PRO A 153 -9.93 -8.40 -13.04
CA PRO A 153 -10.10 -9.31 -11.89
C PRO A 153 -8.79 -9.90 -11.37
N MET A 154 -7.85 -10.23 -12.26
CA MET A 154 -6.56 -10.79 -11.86
C MET A 154 -5.72 -9.82 -11.01
N ALA A 155 -5.82 -8.49 -11.26
CA ALA A 155 -5.08 -7.48 -10.51
C ALA A 155 -5.46 -7.44 -9.03
N TRP A 156 -6.73 -7.70 -8.71
CA TRP A 156 -7.24 -7.75 -7.33
C TRP A 156 -6.65 -8.89 -6.49
N PHE A 157 -6.05 -9.87 -7.14
CA PHE A 157 -5.37 -10.98 -6.48
C PHE A 157 -3.85 -10.87 -6.60
N SER A 158 -3.33 -10.58 -7.81
CA SER A 158 -1.88 -10.58 -8.05
C SER A 158 -1.13 -9.46 -7.30
N TYR A 159 -1.80 -8.35 -6.95
CA TYR A 159 -1.17 -7.28 -6.21
C TYR A 159 -0.61 -7.74 -4.85
N GLN A 160 -1.26 -8.74 -4.22
CA GLN A 160 -0.87 -9.26 -2.90
C GLN A 160 0.45 -10.04 -2.91
N ILE A 161 0.86 -10.55 -4.07
CA ILE A 161 2.12 -11.30 -4.24
C ILE A 161 3.22 -10.47 -4.92
N ALA A 162 2.92 -9.25 -5.34
CA ALA A 162 3.89 -8.31 -5.90
C ALA A 162 4.48 -7.41 -4.79
N HIS A 163 5.76 -7.07 -4.89
CA HIS A 163 6.41 -6.19 -3.91
C HIS A 163 7.28 -5.14 -4.61
N SER A 164 7.28 -3.92 -4.06
CA SER A 164 7.98 -2.75 -4.60
C SER A 164 9.45 -2.66 -4.16
N GLY A 165 10.02 -3.72 -3.60
CA GLY A 165 11.42 -3.77 -3.18
C GLY A 165 11.69 -4.82 -2.12
N GLY A 166 12.98 -5.14 -1.92
CA GLY A 166 13.42 -6.18 -0.99
C GLY A 166 13.06 -5.90 0.47
N LEU A 167 13.16 -4.65 0.91
CA LEU A 167 12.78 -4.27 2.28
C LEU A 167 11.26 -4.36 2.50
N HIS A 168 10.46 -4.00 1.49
CA HIS A 168 9.01 -4.15 1.53
C HIS A 168 8.60 -5.64 1.61
N LEU A 169 9.23 -6.50 0.81
CA LEU A 169 9.05 -7.95 0.90
C LEU A 169 9.45 -8.47 2.29
N PHE A 170 10.63 -8.07 2.78
CA PHE A 170 11.15 -8.54 4.07
C PHE A 170 10.16 -8.31 5.21
N TRP A 171 9.66 -7.09 5.36
CA TRP A 171 8.70 -6.77 6.43
C TRP A 171 7.38 -7.50 6.27
N ASN A 172 6.86 -7.61 5.03
CA ASN A 172 5.65 -8.39 4.78
C ASN A 172 5.84 -9.86 5.17
N MET A 173 6.96 -10.48 4.78
CA MET A 173 7.22 -11.89 5.09
C MET A 173 7.47 -12.12 6.57
N LEU A 174 8.15 -11.21 7.25
CA LEU A 174 8.36 -11.29 8.69
C LEU A 174 7.02 -11.28 9.44
N PHE A 175 6.14 -10.33 9.14
CA PHE A 175 4.83 -10.25 9.79
C PHE A 175 3.88 -11.36 9.34
N LEU A 176 3.94 -11.79 8.07
CA LEU A 176 3.19 -12.95 7.59
C LEU A 176 3.59 -14.22 8.35
N LEU A 177 4.88 -14.45 8.56
CA LEU A 177 5.37 -15.57 9.38
C LEU A 177 4.88 -15.45 10.82
N LEU A 178 5.06 -14.29 11.44
CA LEU A 178 4.71 -14.09 12.84
C LEU A 178 3.21 -14.29 13.09
N PHE A 179 2.36 -13.53 12.41
CA PHE A 179 0.91 -13.58 12.62
C PHE A 179 0.24 -14.75 11.92
N GLY A 180 0.75 -15.15 10.75
CA GLY A 180 0.23 -16.29 9.99
C GLY A 180 0.41 -17.61 10.73
N THR A 181 1.61 -17.87 11.27
CA THR A 181 1.84 -19.10 12.06
C THR A 181 1.01 -19.10 13.34
N PHE A 182 0.87 -17.94 13.99
CA PHE A 182 0.02 -17.81 15.17
C PHE A 182 -1.45 -18.15 14.84
N VAL A 183 -2.01 -17.57 13.79
CA VAL A 183 -3.39 -17.85 13.34
C VAL A 183 -3.53 -19.29 12.85
N GLU A 184 -2.51 -19.83 12.15
CA GLU A 184 -2.51 -21.21 11.64
C GLU A 184 -2.60 -22.23 12.77
N ASN A 185 -1.80 -22.05 13.82
CA ASN A 185 -1.83 -22.91 15.00
C ASN A 185 -3.19 -22.88 15.71
N GLY A 186 -3.79 -21.68 15.84
CA GLY A 186 -5.07 -21.52 16.52
C GLY A 186 -6.28 -21.91 15.70
N ARG A 187 -6.28 -21.73 14.38
CA ARG A 187 -7.47 -21.83 13.53
C ARG A 187 -7.31 -22.77 12.33
N GLY A 188 -6.10 -23.18 12.04
CA GLY A 188 -5.74 -24.08 10.95
C GLY A 188 -5.45 -23.39 9.64
N SER A 189 -4.85 -24.15 8.71
CA SER A 189 -4.34 -23.66 7.42
C SER A 189 -5.42 -23.06 6.51
N ARG A 190 -6.64 -23.61 6.53
CA ARG A 190 -7.76 -23.08 5.73
C ARG A 190 -8.14 -21.67 6.17
N ALA A 191 -8.15 -21.43 7.49
CA ALA A 191 -8.44 -20.12 8.04
C ALA A 191 -7.39 -19.08 7.58
N VAL A 192 -6.10 -19.41 7.66
CA VAL A 192 -5.03 -18.51 7.17
C VAL A 192 -5.22 -18.20 5.70
N PHE A 193 -5.48 -19.21 4.86
CA PHE A 193 -5.72 -19.00 3.43
C PHE A 193 -6.89 -18.04 3.19
N CYS A 194 -8.05 -18.30 3.78
CA CYS A 194 -9.24 -17.46 3.59
C CYS A 194 -9.02 -16.04 4.14
N ILE A 195 -8.44 -15.92 5.34
CA ILE A 195 -8.22 -14.62 5.99
C ILE A 195 -7.26 -13.76 5.17
N THR A 196 -6.17 -14.33 4.66
CA THR A 196 -5.21 -13.57 3.85
C THR A 196 -5.82 -13.10 2.53
N TRP A 197 -6.43 -14.00 1.76
CA TRP A 197 -6.99 -13.64 0.45
C TRP A 197 -8.22 -12.71 0.55
N VAL A 198 -9.15 -13.02 1.44
CA VAL A 198 -10.35 -12.17 1.64
C VAL A 198 -9.97 -10.85 2.30
N GLY A 199 -9.10 -10.87 3.30
CA GLY A 199 -8.63 -9.67 3.98
C GLY A 199 -7.86 -8.74 3.04
N GLY A 200 -7.00 -9.30 2.18
CA GLY A 200 -6.34 -8.53 1.14
C GLY A 200 -7.33 -7.93 0.15
N LEU A 201 -8.30 -8.72 -0.35
CA LEU A 201 -9.33 -8.22 -1.27
C LEU A 201 -10.15 -7.09 -0.65
N VAL A 202 -10.63 -7.25 0.58
CA VAL A 202 -11.38 -6.20 1.30
C VAL A 202 -10.51 -4.97 1.54
N GLY A 203 -9.24 -5.16 1.87
CA GLY A 203 -8.28 -4.05 1.99
C GLY A 203 -8.15 -3.26 0.69
N ALA A 204 -7.95 -3.94 -0.44
CA ALA A 204 -7.91 -3.29 -1.75
C ALA A 204 -9.21 -2.57 -2.10
N LEU A 205 -10.37 -3.18 -1.83
CA LEU A 205 -11.68 -2.55 -2.02
C LEU A 205 -11.82 -1.28 -1.16
N THR A 206 -11.40 -1.33 0.09
CA THR A 206 -11.41 -0.16 0.99
C THR A 206 -10.51 0.95 0.46
N TYR A 207 -9.31 0.60 -0.01
CA TYR A 207 -8.40 1.56 -0.62
C TYR A 207 -9.02 2.23 -1.84
N VAL A 208 -9.56 1.45 -2.78
CA VAL A 208 -10.17 1.99 -4.00
C VAL A 208 -11.42 2.82 -3.70
N ALA A 209 -12.24 2.40 -2.73
CA ALA A 209 -13.44 3.13 -2.34
C ALA A 209 -13.14 4.51 -1.72
N ILE A 210 -12.03 4.64 -0.98
CA ILE A 210 -11.66 5.88 -0.28
C ILE A 210 -10.73 6.76 -1.12
N SER A 211 -9.74 6.16 -1.79
CA SER A 211 -8.66 6.89 -2.46
C SER A 211 -8.77 6.89 -3.98
N GLY A 212 -9.64 6.04 -4.56
CA GLY A 212 -9.69 5.81 -6.00
C GLY A 212 -8.54 4.93 -6.51
N LEU A 213 -8.55 4.67 -7.81
CA LEU A 213 -7.45 3.97 -8.50
C LEU A 213 -6.34 4.96 -8.86
N SER A 214 -5.15 4.73 -8.36
CA SER A 214 -3.95 5.51 -8.65
C SER A 214 -3.26 5.01 -9.94
N ALA A 215 -2.49 5.89 -10.61
CA ALA A 215 -1.54 5.47 -11.65
C ALA A 215 -0.39 4.64 -11.04
N SER A 216 0.03 4.96 -9.81
CA SER A 216 0.96 4.11 -9.06
C SER A 216 0.25 2.84 -8.59
N PRO A 217 0.80 1.65 -8.86
CA PRO A 217 0.13 0.40 -8.53
C PRO A 217 0.14 0.11 -7.02
N LEU A 218 -0.99 -0.34 -6.50
CA LEU A 218 -1.07 -0.98 -5.19
C LEU A 218 -0.39 -2.34 -5.28
N VAL A 219 0.58 -2.61 -4.41
CA VAL A 219 1.33 -3.87 -4.31
C VAL A 219 1.62 -4.22 -2.86
N GLY A 220 1.75 -5.50 -2.58
CA GLY A 220 2.17 -6.03 -1.29
C GLY A 220 1.13 -6.87 -0.56
N ALA A 221 1.60 -7.80 0.25
CA ALA A 221 0.78 -8.64 1.11
C ALA A 221 0.28 -7.91 2.37
N SER A 222 0.57 -6.61 2.52
CA SER A 222 0.38 -5.88 3.78
C SER A 222 -1.08 -5.81 4.26
N ALA A 223 -2.05 -5.67 3.35
CA ALA A 223 -3.47 -5.72 3.71
C ALA A 223 -3.88 -7.12 4.21
N ALA A 224 -3.35 -8.19 3.62
CA ALA A 224 -3.54 -9.57 4.09
C ALA A 224 -2.88 -9.81 5.46
N VAL A 225 -1.68 -9.26 5.67
CA VAL A 225 -0.99 -9.26 6.97
C VAL A 225 -1.80 -8.49 8.02
N SER A 226 -2.33 -7.33 7.66
CA SER A 226 -3.21 -6.54 8.55
C SER A 226 -4.46 -7.33 8.92
N ALA A 227 -5.01 -8.16 8.02
CA ALA A 227 -6.12 -9.04 8.35
C ALA A 227 -5.74 -10.09 9.41
N LEU A 228 -4.55 -10.69 9.31
CA LEU A 228 -4.06 -11.61 10.35
C LEU A 228 -3.88 -10.88 11.70
N ILE A 229 -3.36 -9.66 11.69
CA ILE A 229 -3.26 -8.81 12.89
C ILE A 229 -4.64 -8.53 13.47
N GLY A 230 -5.64 -8.22 12.63
CA GLY A 230 -7.03 -8.00 13.02
C GLY A 230 -7.66 -9.22 13.72
N VAL A 231 -7.38 -10.44 13.21
CA VAL A 231 -7.79 -11.69 13.87
C VAL A 231 -7.20 -11.81 15.27
N VAL A 232 -5.90 -11.55 15.40
CA VAL A 232 -5.20 -11.68 16.69
C VAL A 232 -5.63 -10.61 17.67
N ALA A 233 -5.73 -9.35 17.21
CA ALA A 233 -6.17 -8.22 18.02
C ALA A 233 -7.61 -8.36 18.52
N GLY A 234 -8.49 -9.02 17.75
CA GLY A 234 -9.88 -9.28 18.11
C GLY A 234 -10.05 -10.14 19.38
N HIS A 235 -8.99 -10.83 19.80
CA HIS A 235 -8.98 -11.61 21.04
C HIS A 235 -8.48 -10.77 22.24
N PHE A 236 -9.11 -9.62 22.48
CA PHE A 236 -8.72 -8.60 23.46
C PHE A 236 -8.34 -9.12 24.85
N ARG A 237 -8.90 -10.23 25.29
CA ARG A 237 -8.66 -10.80 26.63
C ARG A 237 -7.48 -11.76 26.71
N ARG A 238 -6.88 -12.16 25.56
CA ARG A 238 -5.74 -13.07 25.55
C ARG A 238 -4.44 -12.33 25.75
N ARG A 239 -3.50 -13.00 26.41
CA ARG A 239 -2.12 -12.54 26.51
C ARG A 239 -1.29 -13.28 25.47
N LEU A 240 -0.52 -12.51 24.70
CA LEU A 240 0.41 -13.00 23.69
C LEU A 240 1.82 -13.03 24.28
N PRO A 241 2.60 -14.09 24.03
CA PRO A 241 4.00 -14.09 24.40
C PRO A 241 4.78 -13.12 23.51
N PHE A 242 5.36 -12.13 24.11
CA PHE A 242 6.23 -11.17 23.45
C PHE A 242 7.67 -11.41 23.88
N VAL A 243 8.51 -11.85 22.96
CA VAL A 243 9.94 -12.02 23.22
C VAL A 243 10.60 -10.66 23.12
N TYR A 244 11.22 -10.21 24.22
CA TYR A 244 12.01 -8.98 24.22
C TYR A 244 13.48 -9.31 24.37
N TRP A 245 14.30 -8.53 23.68
CA TRP A 245 15.76 -8.60 23.77
C TRP A 245 16.34 -7.19 23.73
N LEU A 246 16.91 -6.75 24.85
CA LEU A 246 17.53 -5.45 24.98
C LEU A 246 19.02 -5.55 24.72
N LEU A 247 19.44 -5.31 23.48
CA LEU A 247 20.84 -5.17 23.09
C LEU A 247 21.45 -3.87 23.64
N PRO A 248 22.71 -3.89 24.04
CA PRO A 248 23.72 -4.97 24.05
C PRO A 248 23.87 -5.65 25.42
N PHE A 249 22.95 -5.51 26.33
CA PHE A 249 23.07 -5.94 27.72
C PHE A 249 22.78 -7.43 27.88
N ARG A 250 23.83 -8.19 28.18
CA ARG A 250 23.76 -9.63 28.43
C ARG A 250 22.82 -9.91 29.60
N GLY A 251 21.76 -10.69 29.36
CA GLY A 251 20.79 -11.06 30.41
C GLY A 251 19.44 -10.32 30.35
N TYR A 252 19.30 -9.28 29.54
CA TYR A 252 18.05 -8.57 29.38
C TYR A 252 17.23 -9.13 28.18
N TYR A 253 16.90 -10.39 28.24
CA TYR A 253 15.97 -11.03 27.32
C TYR A 253 14.93 -11.83 28.11
N GLY A 254 13.74 -11.96 27.56
CA GLY A 254 12.70 -12.72 28.21
C GLY A 254 11.41 -12.74 27.42
N VAL A 255 10.38 -13.30 28.03
CA VAL A 255 9.04 -13.34 27.47
C VAL A 255 8.12 -12.50 28.35
N ALA A 256 7.56 -11.44 27.77
CA ALA A 256 6.51 -10.66 28.38
C ALA A 256 5.16 -11.13 27.84
N TRP A 257 4.17 -11.29 28.70
CA TRP A 257 2.81 -11.64 28.31
C TRP A 257 1.97 -10.37 28.18
N LEU A 258 1.79 -9.91 26.93
CA LEU A 258 1.06 -8.70 26.61
C LEU A 258 -0.36 -9.04 26.15
N PRO A 259 -1.37 -8.23 26.52
CA PRO A 259 -2.73 -8.43 26.02
C PRO A 259 -2.77 -8.20 24.50
N ALA A 260 -3.54 -9.03 23.78
CA ALA A 260 -3.60 -8.97 22.31
C ALA A 260 -4.06 -7.61 21.76
N TRP A 261 -4.87 -6.87 22.52
CA TRP A 261 -5.33 -5.53 22.11
C TRP A 261 -4.19 -4.52 21.92
N ILE A 262 -2.98 -4.78 22.46
CA ILE A 262 -1.83 -3.88 22.24
C ILE A 262 -1.42 -3.79 20.76
N LEU A 263 -1.80 -4.79 19.95
CA LEU A 263 -1.58 -4.76 18.50
C LEU A 263 -2.36 -3.63 17.82
N VAL A 264 -3.50 -3.22 18.37
CA VAL A 264 -4.28 -2.09 17.84
C VAL A 264 -3.48 -0.79 17.87
N PRO A 265 -2.99 -0.30 19.03
CA PRO A 265 -2.18 0.93 19.05
C PRO A 265 -0.84 0.78 18.33
N VAL A 266 -0.23 -0.40 18.33
CA VAL A 266 1.08 -0.60 17.70
C VAL A 266 1.01 -0.61 16.18
N PHE A 267 0.00 -1.25 15.59
CA PHE A 267 -0.10 -1.44 14.14
C PHE A 267 -1.18 -0.59 13.48
N LEU A 268 -2.34 -0.39 14.11
CA LEU A 268 -3.46 0.30 13.46
C LEU A 268 -3.50 1.81 13.73
N LEU A 269 -2.98 2.28 14.88
CA LEU A 269 -2.90 3.74 15.11
C LEU A 269 -1.90 4.45 14.18
N PRO A 270 -0.71 3.88 13.87
CA PRO A 270 0.17 4.46 12.86
C PRO A 270 -0.50 4.55 11.48
N ASP A 271 -1.25 3.51 11.07
CA ASP A 271 -1.98 3.55 9.82
C ASP A 271 -3.10 4.59 9.83
N LEU A 272 -3.86 4.69 10.91
CA LEU A 272 -4.89 5.71 11.06
C LEU A 272 -4.30 7.12 11.06
N SER A 273 -3.24 7.36 11.82
CA SER A 273 -2.57 8.65 11.87
C SER A 273 -1.91 9.01 10.54
N GLY A 274 -1.29 8.04 9.88
CA GLY A 274 -0.71 8.19 8.56
C GLY A 274 -1.76 8.54 7.50
N TRP A 275 -2.91 7.88 7.52
CA TRP A 275 -4.04 8.22 6.65
C TRP A 275 -4.57 9.63 6.90
N LEU A 276 -4.82 10.00 8.15
CA LEU A 276 -5.32 11.34 8.51
C LEU A 276 -4.31 12.46 8.17
N ALA A 277 -3.01 12.18 8.28
CA ALA A 277 -1.95 13.10 7.94
C ALA A 277 -1.59 13.09 6.44
N SER A 278 -2.00 12.07 5.69
CA SER A 278 -1.64 11.91 4.28
C SER A 278 -2.33 12.95 3.43
N GLN A 279 -1.55 13.54 2.52
CA GLN A 279 -2.12 14.37 1.46
C GLN A 279 -2.44 13.47 0.25
N PRO A 280 -3.59 13.67 -0.41
CA PRO A 280 -3.95 12.93 -1.60
C PRO A 280 -2.85 12.98 -2.66
N GLY A 281 -2.48 11.82 -3.21
CA GLY A 281 -1.45 11.69 -4.25
C GLY A 281 0.00 11.70 -3.76
N ILE A 282 0.28 11.98 -2.48
CA ILE A 282 1.66 12.05 -1.95
C ILE A 282 2.06 10.79 -1.20
N SER A 283 1.15 10.19 -0.42
CA SER A 283 1.47 9.00 0.36
C SER A 283 1.78 7.79 -0.52
N GLN A 284 2.90 7.11 -0.20
CA GLN A 284 3.26 5.83 -0.82
C GLN A 284 2.62 4.63 -0.11
N VAL A 285 2.14 4.81 1.11
CA VAL A 285 1.56 3.74 1.92
C VAL A 285 0.04 3.75 1.78
N ALA A 286 -0.51 2.59 1.47
CA ALA A 286 -1.95 2.39 1.33
C ALA A 286 -2.60 2.14 2.70
N TYR A 287 -2.56 3.11 3.59
CA TYR A 287 -3.08 3.01 4.96
C TYR A 287 -4.51 2.48 5.04
N THR A 288 -5.37 2.95 4.14
CA THR A 288 -6.78 2.51 4.10
C THR A 288 -6.93 1.04 3.71
N ALA A 289 -5.99 0.48 2.91
CA ALA A 289 -5.95 -0.95 2.64
C ALA A 289 -5.61 -1.76 3.90
N HIS A 290 -4.69 -1.28 4.72
CA HIS A 290 -4.33 -1.92 5.99
C HIS A 290 -5.51 -1.91 6.97
N LEU A 291 -6.16 -0.76 7.15
CA LEU A 291 -7.31 -0.63 8.03
C LEU A 291 -8.49 -1.50 7.56
N GLY A 292 -8.77 -1.54 6.25
CA GLY A 292 -9.79 -2.40 5.66
C GLY A 292 -9.46 -3.89 5.85
N GLY A 293 -8.21 -4.28 5.62
CA GLY A 293 -7.72 -5.63 5.87
C GLY A 293 -7.88 -6.04 7.33
N ALA A 294 -7.45 -5.21 8.27
CA ALA A 294 -7.56 -5.47 9.70
C ALA A 294 -9.01 -5.64 10.16
N LEU A 295 -9.92 -4.78 9.69
CA LEU A 295 -11.35 -4.91 9.97
C LEU A 295 -11.92 -6.22 9.41
N ALA A 296 -11.58 -6.57 8.18
CA ALA A 296 -11.99 -7.84 7.57
C ALA A 296 -11.49 -9.04 8.38
N GLY A 297 -10.23 -9.02 8.82
CA GLY A 297 -9.66 -10.07 9.66
C GLY A 297 -10.37 -10.19 10.99
N TYR A 298 -10.66 -9.08 11.66
CA TYR A 298 -11.46 -9.06 12.87
C TYR A 298 -12.83 -9.72 12.66
N LEU A 299 -13.56 -9.37 11.61
CA LEU A 299 -14.85 -9.97 11.30
C LEU A 299 -14.73 -11.46 10.94
N LEU A 300 -13.73 -11.84 10.17
CA LEU A 300 -13.47 -13.25 9.83
C LEU A 300 -13.07 -14.10 11.05
N SER A 301 -12.62 -13.48 12.13
CA SER A 301 -12.32 -14.19 13.38
C SER A 301 -13.53 -14.88 13.99
N PHE A 302 -14.74 -14.39 13.73
CA PHE A 302 -15.99 -15.00 14.16
C PHE A 302 -16.43 -16.17 13.26
N VAL A 303 -16.02 -16.18 12.01
CA VAL A 303 -16.31 -17.26 11.03
C VAL A 303 -15.40 -18.46 11.26
N PHE A 304 -14.14 -18.18 11.63
CA PHE A 304 -13.13 -19.20 11.91
C PHE A 304 -12.85 -19.25 13.40
N PRO A 305 -13.65 -19.99 14.21
CA PRO A 305 -13.45 -20.06 15.65
C PRO A 305 -12.12 -20.74 15.98
N GLU A 306 -11.58 -20.37 17.11
CA GLU A 306 -10.31 -20.88 17.60
C GLU A 306 -10.48 -22.27 18.21
N ARG A 307 -9.48 -23.14 18.01
CA ARG A 307 -9.38 -24.44 18.66
C ARG A 307 -8.98 -24.24 20.12
N SER A 308 -9.73 -24.86 21.05
CA SER A 308 -9.60 -24.62 22.48
C SER A 308 -8.20 -24.89 23.06
N ASP A 309 -7.43 -25.79 22.45
CA ASP A 309 -6.19 -26.34 23.04
C ASP A 309 -4.91 -25.82 22.38
N ALA A 310 -5.00 -25.16 21.21
CA ALA A 310 -3.85 -24.81 20.38
C ALA A 310 -2.83 -23.86 21.04
N TYR A 311 -3.26 -23.00 21.93
CA TYR A 311 -2.34 -22.03 22.59
C TYR A 311 -1.78 -22.52 23.91
N SER A 312 -2.43 -23.49 24.56
CA SER A 312 -1.86 -24.15 25.74
C SER A 312 -0.65 -24.98 25.36
N GLU A 313 -0.68 -25.68 24.23
CA GLU A 313 0.45 -26.43 23.68
C GLU A 313 1.59 -25.51 23.25
N LEU A 314 1.30 -24.39 22.58
CA LEU A 314 2.32 -23.41 22.19
C LEU A 314 2.97 -22.74 23.41
N ALA A 315 2.17 -22.37 24.40
CA ALA A 315 2.69 -21.81 25.66
C ALA A 315 3.59 -22.81 26.40
N GLN A 316 3.20 -24.07 26.46
CA GLN A 316 4.01 -25.15 27.05
C GLN A 316 5.32 -25.37 26.27
N SER A 317 5.28 -25.34 24.95
CA SER A 317 6.48 -25.51 24.12
C SER A 317 7.48 -24.36 24.27
N LEU A 318 6.98 -23.10 24.41
CA LEU A 318 7.83 -21.93 24.58
C LEU A 318 8.40 -21.76 25.99
N THR A 319 7.70 -22.25 27.00
CA THR A 319 8.14 -22.11 28.39
C THR A 319 8.97 -23.28 28.91
N GLY A 320 9.11 -24.37 28.15
CA GLY A 320 9.89 -25.55 28.53
C GLY A 320 9.37 -26.24 29.80
N THR A 321 8.24 -25.84 30.33
CA THR A 321 7.60 -26.43 31.48
C THR A 321 6.65 -27.53 31.04
N ALA A 322 7.17 -28.72 30.87
CA ALA A 322 6.36 -29.89 31.23
C ALA A 322 5.77 -29.60 32.63
N ALA A 323 4.46 -29.70 32.73
CA ALA A 323 3.74 -29.41 33.97
C ALA A 323 4.35 -30.19 35.16
N SER A 324 5.20 -29.53 35.90
CA SER A 324 5.57 -29.92 37.22
C SER A 324 5.20 -28.79 38.16
N SER A 325 4.05 -29.01 38.80
CA SER A 325 3.69 -28.48 40.12
C SER A 325 3.72 -26.95 40.31
N SER A 326 2.51 -26.40 40.41
CA SER A 326 2.10 -25.47 41.48
C SER A 326 3.22 -24.83 42.30
N ARG A 327 3.52 -23.58 42.01
CA ARG A 327 3.89 -22.51 42.98
C ARG A 327 4.33 -21.28 42.18
N TRP A 328 3.48 -20.35 42.03
CA TRP A 328 3.72 -18.90 42.01
C TRP A 328 2.35 -18.21 41.97
N VAL A 329 1.73 -18.23 43.18
CA VAL A 329 0.75 -17.23 43.55
C VAL A 329 1.48 -16.38 44.58
N ALA A 330 1.76 -15.16 44.21
CA ALA A 330 1.88 -13.99 45.08
C ALA A 330 2.04 -12.77 44.19
#